data_541d54570cd0f9dd806f4ea28d52cd21
#
_entry.id   541d54570cd0f9dd806f4ea28d52cd21
#
_cell.length_a   1.000
_cell.length_b   1.000
_cell.length_c   1.000
_cell.angle_alpha   90.00
_cell.angle_beta   90.00
_cell.angle_gamma   90.00
#
_symmetry.space_group_name_H-M   'P 1'
#
loop_
_entity.id
_entity.type
_entity.pdbx_description
1 polymer ?
#
loop_
_entity_poly.entity_id
_entity_poly.type
_entity_poly.pdbx_seq_one_letter_code
_entity_poly.pdbx_strand_id
1 'polypeptide(L)'
;MEEFLNALYEPNDWVCSADNKYGNESKPLEEVYNNECYITLNALRRESTRADRNVTTLRNFLVEFDDLILDQQLDYVKKVGMPFTTCVFSGNKSFHFVLSLKEPCADKAEYDRIVRWLYAAVPEADPSCKNPSRFTRLGCGTHQNGTPQDIEILNERIDKEELLTWLATQCPEPEDVTKCAKQMADEDYFRIQESGYRAKLHKATVEFCKTGGRKGFRHKNIFIAACNLRDCYYTIEEAKFVLLRKLQEIYAAQDREDELELKERAVEDAYTLPPRVQTRS
;
A
#
# COMPACT_ATOMS: atom_id res chain seq x y z
N MET A 1 19.69 -15.21 -11.92
CA MET A 1 19.05 -13.85 -11.93
C MET A 1 18.18 -13.65 -13.16
N GLU A 2 18.65 -13.94 -14.36
CA GLU A 2 17.88 -13.76 -15.61
C GLU A 2 16.54 -14.50 -15.58
N GLU A 3 16.51 -15.77 -15.23
CA GLU A 3 15.27 -16.56 -15.10
C GLU A 3 14.29 -15.95 -14.08
N PHE A 4 14.81 -15.44 -12.96
CA PHE A 4 14.00 -14.73 -11.95
C PHE A 4 13.38 -13.45 -12.51
N LEU A 5 14.16 -12.63 -13.21
CA LEU A 5 13.67 -11.40 -13.81
C LEU A 5 12.63 -11.70 -14.90
N ASN A 6 12.88 -12.68 -15.77
CA ASN A 6 11.96 -13.12 -16.83
C ASN A 6 10.64 -13.70 -16.27
N ALA A 7 10.66 -14.29 -15.06
CA ALA A 7 9.45 -14.75 -14.40
C ALA A 7 8.53 -13.60 -13.95
N LEU A 8 9.07 -12.42 -13.68
CA LEU A 8 8.34 -11.29 -13.10
C LEU A 8 8.10 -10.14 -14.08
N TYR A 9 8.98 -9.93 -15.07
CA TYR A 9 8.99 -8.75 -15.93
C TYR A 9 9.06 -9.13 -17.42
N GLU A 10 8.79 -8.17 -18.26
CA GLU A 10 9.04 -8.26 -19.71
C GLU A 10 10.41 -7.62 -20.04
N PRO A 11 11.05 -7.99 -21.17
CA PRO A 11 12.42 -7.54 -21.49
C PRO A 11 12.62 -6.02 -21.53
N ASN A 12 11.58 -5.27 -21.86
CA ASN A 12 11.65 -3.81 -21.99
C ASN A 12 11.09 -3.06 -20.77
N ASP A 13 10.81 -3.78 -19.68
CA ASP A 13 10.30 -3.16 -18.47
C ASP A 13 11.34 -2.27 -17.79
N TRP A 14 10.88 -1.23 -17.14
CA TRP A 14 11.65 -0.38 -16.26
C TRP A 14 11.32 -0.70 -14.83
N VAL A 15 12.34 -0.81 -14.00
CA VAL A 15 12.20 -1.15 -12.59
C VAL A 15 13.07 -0.23 -11.74
N CYS A 16 12.75 -0.06 -10.48
CA CYS A 16 13.70 0.48 -9.52
C CYS A 16 14.33 -0.70 -8.79
N SER A 17 15.66 -0.80 -8.82
CA SER A 17 16.41 -1.74 -7.99
C SER A 17 17.46 -0.99 -7.20
N ALA A 18 17.80 -1.47 -6.01
CA ALA A 18 18.69 -0.78 -5.10
C ALA A 18 19.27 -1.72 -4.03
N ASP A 19 20.39 -1.32 -3.46
CA ASP A 19 21.03 -1.97 -2.31
C ASP A 19 20.33 -1.67 -0.97
N ASN A 20 19.42 -0.68 -0.94
CA ASN A 20 18.69 -0.26 0.25
C ASN A 20 17.24 0.14 -0.08
N LYS A 21 16.40 0.26 0.97
CA LYS A 21 14.96 0.57 0.85
C LYS A 21 14.63 2.00 0.36
N TYR A 22 15.61 2.85 0.19
CA TYR A 22 15.43 4.26 -0.21
C TYR A 22 15.62 4.49 -1.71
N GLY A 23 15.96 3.46 -2.48
CA GLY A 23 16.01 3.53 -3.94
C GLY A 23 14.70 4.09 -4.51
N ASN A 24 14.80 5.00 -5.46
CA ASN A 24 13.64 5.73 -5.95
C ASN A 24 13.59 5.94 -7.47
N GLU A 25 14.67 5.74 -8.20
CA GLU A 25 14.75 5.99 -9.64
C GLU A 25 14.56 4.71 -10.44
N SER A 26 13.76 4.78 -11.50
CA SER A 26 13.60 3.65 -12.42
C SER A 26 14.72 3.60 -13.44
N LYS A 27 15.11 2.38 -13.80
CA LYS A 27 16.13 2.06 -14.82
C LYS A 27 15.67 0.88 -15.67
N PRO A 28 16.27 0.67 -16.86
CA PRO A 28 15.98 -0.51 -17.66
C PRO A 28 16.26 -1.81 -16.89
N LEU A 29 15.48 -2.84 -17.17
CA LEU A 29 15.61 -4.15 -16.50
C LEU A 29 17.02 -4.75 -16.68
N GLU A 30 17.66 -4.52 -17.83
CA GLU A 30 19.03 -4.97 -18.17
C GLU A 30 20.13 -4.34 -17.29
N GLU A 31 19.83 -3.24 -16.61
CA GLU A 31 20.74 -2.56 -15.68
C GLU A 31 20.58 -3.01 -14.23
N VAL A 32 19.83 -4.09 -13.96
CA VAL A 32 19.70 -4.67 -12.63
C VAL A 32 20.91 -5.56 -12.33
N TYR A 33 21.59 -5.29 -11.22
CA TYR A 33 22.80 -5.99 -10.82
C TYR A 33 22.59 -6.90 -9.60
N ASN A 34 23.34 -7.98 -9.52
CA ASN A 34 23.25 -8.98 -8.46
C ASN A 34 23.78 -8.53 -7.08
N ASN A 35 24.40 -7.36 -6.99
CA ASN A 35 24.78 -6.76 -5.72
C ASN A 35 23.67 -5.92 -5.08
N GLU A 36 22.55 -5.73 -5.78
CA GLU A 36 21.40 -5.02 -5.24
C GLU A 36 20.54 -5.95 -4.38
N CYS A 37 19.79 -5.36 -3.46
CA CYS A 37 19.03 -6.09 -2.44
C CYS A 37 17.54 -6.11 -2.75
N TYR A 38 17.05 -5.07 -3.44
CA TYR A 38 15.63 -4.83 -3.67
C TYR A 38 15.34 -4.58 -5.13
N ILE A 39 14.13 -4.97 -5.55
CA ILE A 39 13.56 -4.61 -6.85
C ILE A 39 12.08 -4.25 -6.66
N THR A 40 11.55 -3.31 -7.44
CA THR A 40 10.12 -2.98 -7.40
C THR A 40 9.26 -4.16 -7.82
N LEU A 41 8.17 -4.39 -7.12
CA LEU A 41 7.26 -5.50 -7.36
C LEU A 41 6.71 -5.51 -8.80
N ASN A 42 6.37 -4.35 -9.34
CA ASN A 42 5.85 -4.18 -10.69
C ASN A 42 6.67 -3.17 -11.50
N ALA A 43 6.57 -3.27 -12.83
CA ALA A 43 7.25 -2.37 -13.75
C ALA A 43 6.79 -0.92 -13.58
N LEU A 44 7.72 0.00 -13.77
CA LEU A 44 7.53 1.43 -13.63
C LEU A 44 7.60 2.14 -14.99
N ARG A 45 7.08 3.34 -15.04
CA ARG A 45 7.29 4.24 -16.17
C ARG A 45 8.77 4.54 -16.33
N ARG A 46 9.21 4.64 -17.58
CA ARG A 46 10.56 5.07 -17.93
C ARG A 46 10.94 6.38 -17.24
N GLU A 47 12.18 6.46 -16.73
CA GLU A 47 12.77 7.66 -16.13
C GLU A 47 11.85 8.30 -15.06
N SER A 48 11.30 7.47 -14.18
CA SER A 48 10.34 7.90 -13.17
C SER A 48 10.77 7.51 -11.75
N THR A 49 10.04 8.01 -10.78
CA THR A 49 10.24 7.64 -9.37
C THR A 49 9.39 6.43 -8.99
N ARG A 50 9.84 5.69 -7.98
CA ARG A 50 9.11 4.56 -7.39
C ARG A 50 7.87 5.06 -6.63
N ALA A 51 6.75 5.09 -7.32
CA ALA A 51 5.44 5.47 -6.78
C ALA A 51 4.32 4.70 -7.48
N ASP A 52 3.21 4.43 -6.81
CA ASP A 52 2.08 3.66 -7.35
C ASP A 52 1.53 4.26 -8.66
N ARG A 53 1.49 5.58 -8.78
CA ARG A 53 1.06 6.28 -10.00
C ARG A 53 1.98 6.09 -11.20
N ASN A 54 3.18 5.60 -11.00
CA ASN A 54 4.18 5.35 -12.04
C ASN A 54 4.28 3.88 -12.41
N VAL A 55 3.52 3.00 -11.78
CA VAL A 55 3.42 1.59 -12.17
C VAL A 55 2.70 1.49 -13.51
N THR A 56 3.30 0.75 -14.46
CA THR A 56 2.79 0.58 -15.83
C THR A 56 2.14 -0.77 -16.03
N THR A 57 2.61 -1.80 -15.33
CA THR A 57 2.14 -3.17 -15.48
C THR A 57 1.77 -3.73 -14.11
N LEU A 58 0.49 -4.02 -13.89
CA LEU A 58 -0.05 -4.52 -12.61
C LEU A 58 -0.18 -6.05 -12.69
N ARG A 59 0.92 -6.76 -12.49
CA ARG A 59 1.02 -8.21 -12.70
C ARG A 59 1.36 -8.98 -11.43
N ASN A 60 2.20 -8.38 -10.58
CA ASN A 60 2.83 -9.05 -9.47
C ASN A 60 2.19 -8.67 -8.13
N PHE A 61 1.98 -9.67 -7.27
CA PHE A 61 1.49 -9.52 -5.90
C PHE A 61 2.52 -10.11 -4.96
N LEU A 62 2.78 -9.43 -3.84
CA LEU A 62 3.74 -9.87 -2.83
C LEU A 62 3.00 -10.44 -1.62
N VAL A 63 3.49 -11.57 -1.11
CA VAL A 63 3.12 -12.12 0.19
C VAL A 63 4.39 -12.35 0.99
N GLU A 64 4.47 -11.77 2.18
CA GLU A 64 5.52 -12.01 3.17
C GLU A 64 4.92 -12.17 4.55
N PHE A 65 5.64 -12.82 5.46
CA PHE A 65 5.19 -13.13 6.81
C PHE A 65 6.18 -12.57 7.82
N ASP A 66 5.73 -11.68 8.69
CA ASP A 66 6.57 -11.08 9.72
C ASP A 66 6.59 -11.87 11.03
N ASP A 67 5.48 -12.55 11.35
CA ASP A 67 5.24 -13.21 12.64
C ASP A 67 5.53 -14.73 12.62
N LEU A 68 5.76 -15.33 11.44
CA LEU A 68 6.09 -16.75 11.28
C LEU A 68 7.59 -16.94 11.10
N ILE A 69 8.15 -17.98 11.71
CA ILE A 69 9.53 -18.43 11.43
C ILE A 69 9.59 -19.12 10.05
N LEU A 70 10.78 -19.19 9.45
CA LEU A 70 10.99 -19.65 8.06
C LEU A 70 10.29 -20.98 7.73
N ASP A 71 10.46 -22.01 8.57
CA ASP A 71 9.84 -23.32 8.33
C ASP A 71 8.29 -23.21 8.34
N GLN A 72 7.74 -22.42 9.27
CA GLN A 72 6.29 -22.18 9.35
C GLN A 72 5.75 -21.43 8.15
N GLN A 73 6.52 -20.52 7.53
CA GLN A 73 6.12 -19.79 6.33
C GLN A 73 5.92 -20.75 5.15
N LEU A 74 6.89 -21.64 4.91
CA LEU A 74 6.81 -22.65 3.84
C LEU A 74 5.67 -23.66 4.10
N ASP A 75 5.55 -24.14 5.33
CA ASP A 75 4.49 -25.08 5.71
C ASP A 75 3.10 -24.45 5.58
N TYR A 76 2.95 -23.18 5.94
CA TYR A 76 1.71 -22.43 5.79
C TYR A 76 1.32 -22.32 4.30
N VAL A 77 2.24 -21.85 3.45
CA VAL A 77 2.00 -21.71 2.01
C VAL A 77 1.62 -23.04 1.36
N LYS A 78 2.34 -24.12 1.71
CA LYS A 78 2.01 -25.48 1.25
C LYS A 78 0.63 -25.94 1.74
N LYS A 79 0.30 -25.71 3.01
CA LYS A 79 -0.96 -26.10 3.64
C LYS A 79 -2.18 -25.44 2.96
N VAL A 80 -2.08 -24.16 2.66
CA VAL A 80 -3.18 -23.41 2.00
C VAL A 80 -3.17 -23.59 0.48
N GLY A 81 -2.15 -24.24 -0.07
CA GLY A 81 -1.99 -24.45 -1.51
C GLY A 81 -1.87 -23.15 -2.30
N MET A 82 -1.24 -22.12 -1.72
CA MET A 82 -1.10 -20.81 -2.37
C MET A 82 -0.26 -20.93 -3.64
N PRO A 83 -0.78 -20.56 -4.82
CA PRO A 83 0.02 -20.50 -6.03
C PRO A 83 1.01 -19.32 -5.94
N PHE A 84 2.23 -19.52 -6.40
CA PHE A 84 3.24 -18.46 -6.48
C PHE A 84 4.23 -18.72 -7.62
N THR A 85 4.83 -17.66 -8.13
CA THR A 85 5.82 -17.69 -9.21
C THR A 85 7.23 -17.76 -8.66
N THR A 86 7.55 -16.97 -7.64
CA THR A 86 8.87 -16.99 -7.03
C THR A 86 8.79 -17.07 -5.50
N CYS A 87 9.69 -17.80 -4.89
CA CYS A 87 9.96 -17.78 -3.46
C CYS A 87 11.44 -17.41 -3.25
N VAL A 88 11.69 -16.25 -2.65
CA VAL A 88 13.05 -15.74 -2.41
C VAL A 88 13.29 -15.63 -0.91
N PHE A 89 14.36 -16.26 -0.42
CA PHE A 89 14.84 -16.00 0.94
C PHE A 89 15.35 -14.56 1.06
N SER A 90 14.85 -13.83 2.04
CA SER A 90 15.18 -12.41 2.20
C SER A 90 16.60 -12.11 2.68
N GLY A 91 17.39 -13.13 3.00
CA GLY A 91 18.69 -12.99 3.65
C GLY A 91 18.61 -12.75 5.16
N ASN A 92 17.42 -12.89 5.76
CA ASN A 92 17.22 -12.70 7.20
C ASN A 92 16.12 -13.63 7.76
N LYS A 93 14.89 -13.17 7.92
CA LYS A 93 13.83 -13.86 8.68
C LYS A 93 12.62 -14.28 7.86
N SER A 94 12.53 -13.91 6.60
CA SER A 94 11.33 -14.14 5.80
C SER A 94 11.61 -14.62 4.39
N PHE A 95 10.62 -15.31 3.82
CA PHE A 95 10.52 -15.54 2.39
C PHE A 95 9.60 -14.45 1.78
N HIS A 96 9.96 -14.03 0.56
CA HIS A 96 9.11 -13.22 -0.29
C HIS A 96 8.51 -14.12 -1.38
N PHE A 97 7.21 -14.32 -1.30
CA PHE A 97 6.45 -15.05 -2.32
C PHE A 97 5.86 -14.03 -3.28
N VAL A 98 6.23 -14.11 -4.56
CA VAL A 98 5.62 -13.27 -5.59
C VAL A 98 4.70 -14.13 -6.45
N LEU A 99 3.45 -13.71 -6.55
CA LEU A 99 2.46 -14.25 -7.46
C LEU A 99 2.47 -13.38 -8.72
N SER A 100 2.95 -13.90 -9.85
CA SER A 100 3.02 -13.18 -11.13
C SER A 100 1.99 -13.74 -12.09
N LEU A 101 1.10 -12.88 -12.61
CA LEU A 101 0.09 -13.29 -13.58
C LEU A 101 0.67 -13.37 -14.99
N LYS A 102 0.21 -14.34 -15.81
CA LYS A 102 0.48 -14.37 -17.24
C LYS A 102 -0.06 -13.11 -17.91
N GLU A 103 -1.33 -12.81 -17.69
CA GLU A 103 -1.98 -11.59 -18.18
C GLU A 103 -2.09 -10.57 -17.03
N PRO A 104 -1.56 -9.35 -17.19
CA PRO A 104 -1.68 -8.31 -16.17
C PRO A 104 -3.13 -7.99 -15.84
N CYS A 105 -3.38 -7.38 -14.69
CA CYS A 105 -4.67 -6.76 -14.40
C CYS A 105 -4.98 -5.66 -15.42
N ALA A 106 -6.25 -5.54 -15.79
CA ALA A 106 -6.70 -4.55 -16.77
C ALA A 106 -6.50 -3.12 -16.26
N ASP A 107 -6.66 -2.91 -14.96
CA ASP A 107 -6.52 -1.63 -14.31
C ASP A 107 -6.18 -1.76 -12.81
N LYS A 108 -6.01 -0.60 -12.17
CA LYS A 108 -5.72 -0.52 -10.73
C LYS A 108 -6.88 -1.03 -9.85
N ALA A 109 -8.13 -0.92 -10.32
CA ALA A 109 -9.29 -1.37 -9.56
C ALA A 109 -9.32 -2.91 -9.49
N GLU A 110 -9.02 -3.58 -10.61
CA GLU A 110 -8.87 -5.04 -10.64
C GLU A 110 -7.69 -5.49 -9.73
N TYR A 111 -6.55 -4.83 -9.84
CA TYR A 111 -5.39 -5.11 -8.99
C TYR A 111 -5.73 -5.00 -7.51
N ASP A 112 -6.36 -3.90 -7.09
CA ASP A 112 -6.73 -3.66 -5.70
C ASP A 112 -7.78 -4.65 -5.20
N ARG A 113 -8.69 -5.08 -6.07
CA ARG A 113 -9.67 -6.14 -5.78
C ARG A 113 -8.97 -7.45 -5.46
N ILE A 114 -8.05 -7.88 -6.31
CA ILE A 114 -7.28 -9.12 -6.12
C ILE A 114 -6.39 -9.02 -4.87
N VAL A 115 -5.71 -7.89 -4.65
CA VAL A 115 -4.91 -7.65 -3.44
C VAL A 115 -5.77 -7.79 -2.18
N ARG A 116 -6.95 -7.17 -2.12
CA ARG A 116 -7.84 -7.30 -0.95
C ARG A 116 -8.23 -8.74 -0.71
N TRP A 117 -8.58 -9.47 -1.78
CA TRP A 117 -8.97 -10.87 -1.67
C TRP A 117 -7.81 -11.75 -1.24
N LEU A 118 -6.62 -11.55 -1.80
CA LEU A 118 -5.41 -12.28 -1.43
C LEU A 118 -5.10 -12.14 0.07
N TYR A 119 -5.16 -10.92 0.60
CA TYR A 119 -4.90 -10.68 2.02
C TYR A 119 -6.04 -11.09 2.97
N ALA A 120 -7.22 -11.31 2.45
CA ALA A 120 -8.29 -12.00 3.18
C ALA A 120 -8.11 -13.52 3.18
N ALA A 121 -7.62 -14.07 2.07
CA ALA A 121 -7.33 -15.51 1.92
C ALA A 121 -6.08 -15.95 2.69
N VAL A 122 -5.13 -15.03 2.92
CA VAL A 122 -3.86 -15.29 3.61
C VAL A 122 -3.73 -14.33 4.80
N PRO A 123 -4.51 -14.51 5.88
CA PRO A 123 -4.56 -13.56 7.00
C PRO A 123 -3.26 -13.43 7.78
N GLU A 124 -2.36 -14.41 7.71
CA GLU A 124 -1.04 -14.39 8.35
C GLU A 124 -0.02 -13.51 7.60
N ALA A 125 -0.34 -13.06 6.37
CA ALA A 125 0.55 -12.21 5.58
C ALA A 125 0.60 -10.77 6.12
N ASP A 126 1.78 -10.13 6.02
CA ASP A 126 1.96 -8.71 6.38
C ASP A 126 1.10 -7.80 5.50
N PRO A 127 0.05 -7.18 6.05
CA PRO A 127 -0.87 -6.35 5.26
C PRO A 127 -0.24 -5.05 4.74
N SER A 128 0.99 -4.73 5.13
CA SER A 128 1.70 -3.54 4.64
C SER A 128 2.19 -3.70 3.20
N CYS A 129 2.18 -4.92 2.64
CA CYS A 129 2.73 -5.25 1.32
C CYS A 129 1.76 -5.06 0.14
N LYS A 130 0.69 -4.29 0.29
CA LYS A 130 -0.41 -4.16 -0.67
C LYS A 130 -0.15 -3.25 -1.87
N ASN A 131 0.78 -2.32 -1.77
CA ASN A 131 0.97 -1.32 -2.82
C ASN A 131 1.82 -1.85 -3.99
N PRO A 132 1.44 -1.57 -5.25
CA PRO A 132 2.06 -2.16 -6.42
C PRO A 132 3.49 -1.69 -6.70
N SER A 133 3.91 -0.52 -6.20
CA SER A 133 5.29 -0.02 -6.32
C SER A 133 6.20 -0.45 -5.17
N ARG A 134 5.76 -1.40 -4.33
CA ARG A 134 6.55 -1.89 -3.20
C ARG A 134 7.83 -2.56 -3.69
N PHE A 135 8.86 -2.49 -2.86
CA PHE A 135 10.04 -3.34 -3.04
C PHE A 135 9.75 -4.77 -2.60
N THR A 136 10.21 -5.73 -3.40
CA THR A 136 10.43 -7.12 -3.02
C THR A 136 11.92 -7.41 -3.00
N ARG A 137 12.32 -8.60 -2.58
CA ARG A 137 13.72 -9.03 -2.61
C ARG A 137 14.13 -9.44 -4.01
N LEU A 138 15.34 -8.99 -4.40
CA LEU A 138 15.95 -9.41 -5.64
C LEU A 138 16.54 -10.81 -5.47
N GLY A 139 16.03 -11.77 -6.20
CA GLY A 139 16.62 -13.11 -6.25
C GLY A 139 18.05 -13.07 -6.76
N CYS A 140 18.97 -13.73 -6.09
CA CYS A 140 20.42 -13.67 -6.28
C CYS A 140 21.07 -12.34 -5.84
N GLY A 141 20.33 -11.50 -5.12
CA GLY A 141 20.87 -10.28 -4.50
C GLY A 141 21.59 -10.57 -3.17
N THR A 142 22.02 -9.51 -2.50
CA THR A 142 22.67 -9.63 -1.19
C THR A 142 21.98 -8.73 -0.17
N HIS A 143 21.56 -9.31 0.94
CA HIS A 143 20.98 -8.54 2.04
C HIS A 143 22.03 -7.61 2.67
N GLN A 144 21.60 -6.51 3.28
CA GLN A 144 22.48 -5.52 3.91
C GLN A 144 23.39 -6.07 5.01
N ASN A 145 23.07 -7.24 5.59
CA ASN A 145 23.91 -7.95 6.55
C ASN A 145 24.97 -8.86 5.90
N GLY A 146 25.05 -8.87 4.55
CA GLY A 146 25.97 -9.70 3.77
C GLY A 146 25.45 -11.11 3.44
N THR A 147 24.23 -11.47 3.86
CA THR A 147 23.65 -12.78 3.55
C THR A 147 23.09 -12.80 2.12
N PRO A 148 23.36 -13.84 1.32
CA PRO A 148 22.74 -14.02 0.01
C PRO A 148 21.21 -14.09 0.10
N GLN A 149 20.53 -13.59 -0.93
CA GLN A 149 19.10 -13.73 -1.14
C GLN A 149 18.87 -14.81 -2.19
N ASP A 150 18.60 -16.02 -1.72
CA ASP A 150 18.51 -17.18 -2.59
C ASP A 150 17.11 -17.35 -3.17
N ILE A 151 17.04 -17.76 -4.43
CA ILE A 151 15.81 -18.19 -5.07
C ILE A 151 15.57 -19.64 -4.64
N GLU A 152 14.63 -19.85 -3.72
CA GLU A 152 14.29 -21.17 -3.23
C GLU A 152 13.42 -21.96 -4.21
N ILE A 153 12.47 -21.27 -4.84
CA ILE A 153 11.54 -21.86 -5.80
C ILE A 153 11.27 -20.86 -6.92
N LEU A 154 11.28 -21.37 -8.14
CA LEU A 154 10.89 -20.64 -9.35
C LEU A 154 9.89 -21.48 -10.13
N ASN A 155 8.70 -20.94 -10.33
CA ASN A 155 7.60 -21.54 -11.08
C ASN A 155 7.22 -20.66 -12.27
N GLU A 156 6.36 -21.17 -13.15
CA GLU A 156 5.75 -20.39 -14.20
C GLU A 156 4.80 -19.32 -13.63
N ARG A 157 4.50 -18.31 -14.45
CA ARG A 157 3.46 -17.30 -14.14
C ARG A 157 2.10 -17.99 -14.04
N ILE A 158 1.24 -17.45 -13.21
CA ILE A 158 -0.06 -18.00 -12.83
C ILE A 158 -1.14 -17.48 -13.79
N ASP A 159 -2.04 -18.35 -14.23
CA ASP A 159 -3.26 -17.91 -14.92
C ASP A 159 -4.16 -17.15 -13.95
N LYS A 160 -4.72 -16.03 -14.42
CA LYS A 160 -5.61 -15.20 -13.57
C LYS A 160 -6.80 -16.01 -13.04
N GLU A 161 -7.39 -16.87 -13.88
CA GLU A 161 -8.51 -17.75 -13.48
C GLU A 161 -8.09 -18.77 -12.42
N GLU A 162 -6.88 -19.31 -12.51
CA GLU A 162 -6.33 -20.20 -11.49
C GLU A 162 -6.20 -19.48 -10.15
N LEU A 163 -5.63 -18.27 -10.13
CA LEU A 163 -5.53 -17.47 -8.92
C LEU A 163 -6.91 -17.16 -8.32
N LEU A 164 -7.87 -16.72 -9.13
CA LEU A 164 -9.22 -16.40 -8.65
C LEU A 164 -9.95 -17.64 -8.13
N THR A 165 -9.79 -18.78 -8.77
CA THR A 165 -10.33 -20.06 -8.33
C THR A 165 -9.76 -20.45 -6.97
N TRP A 166 -8.43 -20.37 -6.81
CA TRP A 166 -7.80 -20.64 -5.54
C TRP A 166 -8.30 -19.69 -4.44
N LEU A 167 -8.36 -18.37 -4.70
CA LEU A 167 -8.88 -17.39 -3.76
C LEU A 167 -10.30 -17.75 -3.30
N ALA A 168 -11.16 -18.15 -4.22
CA ALA A 168 -12.55 -18.56 -3.91
C ALA A 168 -12.63 -19.82 -3.04
N THR A 169 -11.63 -20.71 -3.08
CA THR A 169 -11.56 -21.87 -2.18
C THR A 169 -11.16 -21.49 -0.75
N GLN A 170 -10.44 -20.38 -0.57
CA GLN A 170 -9.96 -19.95 0.75
C GLN A 170 -11.02 -19.12 1.50
N CYS A 171 -11.63 -18.17 0.85
CA CYS A 171 -12.68 -17.33 1.43
C CYS A 171 -13.56 -16.70 0.34
N PRO A 172 -14.80 -16.29 0.67
CA PRO A 172 -15.60 -15.47 -0.23
C PRO A 172 -14.88 -14.20 -0.62
N GLU A 173 -15.11 -13.73 -1.86
CA GLU A 173 -14.56 -12.44 -2.27
C GLU A 173 -15.03 -11.34 -1.30
N PRO A 174 -14.11 -10.57 -0.68
CA PRO A 174 -14.49 -9.49 0.21
C PRO A 174 -15.30 -8.45 -0.54
N GLU A 175 -16.47 -8.11 0.00
CA GLU A 175 -17.29 -7.02 -0.54
C GLU A 175 -16.43 -5.76 -0.69
N ASP A 176 -16.66 -5.02 -1.77
CA ASP A 176 -16.03 -3.73 -1.94
C ASP A 176 -16.68 -2.74 -0.97
N VAL A 177 -16.14 -2.76 0.27
CA VAL A 177 -16.61 -1.90 1.37
C VAL A 177 -16.60 -0.42 0.96
N THR A 178 -15.76 -0.05 -0.04
CA THR A 178 -15.76 1.32 -0.56
C THR A 178 -16.99 1.64 -1.40
N LYS A 179 -17.56 0.67 -2.11
CA LYS A 179 -18.83 0.85 -2.84
C LYS A 179 -20.04 0.83 -1.90
N CYS A 180 -20.10 -0.15 -0.98
CA CYS A 180 -21.15 -0.20 0.04
C CYS A 180 -21.05 1.00 1.01
N ALA A 181 -19.86 1.38 1.45
CA ALA A 181 -19.65 2.55 2.29
C ALA A 181 -20.02 3.87 1.59
N LYS A 182 -19.80 3.98 0.27
CA LYS A 182 -20.17 5.18 -0.48
C LYS A 182 -21.70 5.32 -0.59
N GLN A 183 -22.41 4.23 -0.79
CA GLN A 183 -23.88 4.26 -0.92
C GLN A 183 -24.57 4.47 0.44
N MET A 184 -24.12 3.79 1.49
CA MET A 184 -24.62 4.00 2.86
C MET A 184 -24.17 5.36 3.45
N ALA A 185 -22.97 5.83 3.11
CA ALA A 185 -22.45 7.10 3.61
C ALA A 185 -23.22 8.30 3.05
N ASP A 186 -23.69 8.26 1.82
CA ASP A 186 -24.47 9.36 1.26
C ASP A 186 -25.83 9.50 1.94
N GLU A 187 -26.56 8.40 2.14
CA GLU A 187 -27.87 8.39 2.81
C GLU A 187 -27.77 8.74 4.31
N ASP A 188 -26.83 8.14 5.03
CA ASP A 188 -26.60 8.42 6.45
C ASP A 188 -25.97 9.82 6.66
N TYR A 189 -25.10 10.28 5.74
CA TYR A 189 -24.52 11.61 5.77
C TYR A 189 -25.59 12.71 5.71
N PHE A 190 -26.54 12.61 4.77
CA PHE A 190 -27.64 13.56 4.68
C PHE A 190 -28.53 13.52 5.93
N ARG A 191 -28.88 12.32 6.42
CA ARG A 191 -29.70 12.18 7.61
C ARG A 191 -29.03 12.71 8.89
N ILE A 192 -27.70 12.57 9.02
CA ILE A 192 -26.94 13.01 10.18
C ILE A 192 -26.65 14.53 10.12
N GLN A 193 -26.45 15.09 8.96
CA GLN A 193 -26.36 16.53 8.75
C GLN A 193 -27.68 17.21 9.20
N GLU A 194 -28.83 16.67 8.83
CA GLU A 194 -30.14 17.16 9.25
C GLU A 194 -30.38 17.00 10.75
N SER A 195 -29.88 15.94 11.39
CA SER A 195 -30.05 15.69 12.82
C SER A 195 -29.06 16.44 13.71
N GLY A 196 -28.01 17.05 13.13
CA GLY A 196 -26.94 17.73 13.90
C GLY A 196 -26.07 16.77 14.73
N TYR A 197 -26.18 15.46 14.51
CA TYR A 197 -25.40 14.45 15.25
C TYR A 197 -23.96 14.40 14.72
N ARG A 198 -22.99 14.42 15.66
CA ARG A 198 -21.57 14.23 15.35
C ARG A 198 -20.99 13.09 16.14
N ALA A 199 -20.22 12.23 15.47
CA ALA A 199 -19.49 11.16 16.12
C ALA A 199 -18.31 11.72 16.93
N LYS A 200 -17.86 10.98 17.93
CA LYS A 200 -16.74 11.38 18.79
C LYS A 200 -15.41 11.33 18.02
N LEU A 201 -14.69 12.45 18.00
CA LEU A 201 -13.37 12.53 17.36
C LEU A 201 -12.35 11.59 18.02
N HIS A 202 -11.46 11.04 17.19
CA HIS A 202 -10.34 10.24 17.65
C HIS A 202 -9.37 11.08 18.52
N LYS A 203 -8.80 10.49 19.57
CA LYS A 203 -7.89 11.20 20.49
C LYS A 203 -6.73 11.89 19.76
N ALA A 204 -6.15 11.25 18.75
CA ALA A 204 -5.06 11.81 17.94
C ALA A 204 -5.50 13.05 17.14
N THR A 205 -6.75 13.09 16.66
CA THR A 205 -7.31 14.27 15.96
C THR A 205 -7.49 15.44 16.92
N VAL A 206 -8.04 15.17 18.12
CA VAL A 206 -8.20 16.19 19.18
C VAL A 206 -6.84 16.76 19.59
N GLU A 207 -5.84 15.90 19.74
CA GLU A 207 -4.48 16.31 20.07
C GLU A 207 -3.84 17.15 18.97
N PHE A 208 -4.04 16.76 17.70
CA PHE A 208 -3.55 17.54 16.57
C PHE A 208 -4.17 18.94 16.53
N CYS A 209 -5.49 19.07 16.75
CA CYS A 209 -6.17 20.36 16.79
C CYS A 209 -5.62 21.29 17.91
N LYS A 210 -5.17 20.71 19.03
CA LYS A 210 -4.59 21.44 20.16
C LYS A 210 -3.14 21.86 19.91
N THR A 211 -2.33 21.01 19.30
CA THR A 211 -0.86 21.16 19.26
C THR A 211 -0.30 21.47 17.89
N GLY A 212 -1.09 21.29 16.82
CA GLY A 212 -0.62 21.36 15.43
C GLY A 212 0.28 20.19 15.03
N GLY A 213 0.39 19.16 15.90
CA GLY A 213 1.16 17.95 15.65
C GLY A 213 2.68 18.12 15.71
N ARG A 214 3.38 16.99 15.73
CA ARG A 214 4.84 16.95 15.82
C ARG A 214 5.49 17.42 14.52
N LYS A 215 6.53 18.29 14.62
CA LYS A 215 7.36 18.72 13.49
C LYS A 215 7.90 17.50 12.72
N GLY A 216 7.85 17.55 11.39
CA GLY A 216 8.24 16.46 10.48
C GLY A 216 7.10 15.50 10.12
N PHE A 217 6.03 15.41 10.93
CA PHE A 217 4.88 14.54 10.68
C PHE A 217 3.58 15.29 10.39
N ARG A 218 3.61 16.64 10.39
CA ARG A 218 2.41 17.49 10.29
C ARG A 218 1.58 17.24 9.04
N HIS A 219 2.23 17.03 7.89
CA HIS A 219 1.52 16.80 6.62
C HIS A 219 0.69 15.51 6.66
N LYS A 220 1.29 14.39 7.10
CA LYS A 220 0.58 13.11 7.27
C LYS A 220 -0.51 13.20 8.32
N ASN A 221 -0.22 13.82 9.44
CA ASN A 221 -1.13 13.88 10.57
C ASN A 221 -2.35 14.77 10.30
N ILE A 222 -2.19 15.88 9.56
CA ILE A 222 -3.33 16.75 9.19
C ILE A 222 -4.28 16.02 8.23
N PHE A 223 -3.75 15.28 7.26
CA PHE A 223 -4.58 14.48 6.36
C PHE A 223 -5.40 13.42 7.12
N ILE A 224 -4.77 12.68 8.05
CA ILE A 224 -5.46 11.70 8.88
C ILE A 224 -6.51 12.36 9.77
N ALA A 225 -6.20 13.51 10.37
CA ALA A 225 -7.13 14.26 11.20
C ALA A 225 -8.32 14.81 10.39
N ALA A 226 -8.08 15.28 9.16
CA ALA A 226 -9.12 15.73 8.24
C ALA A 226 -10.04 14.56 7.82
N CYS A 227 -9.50 13.40 7.50
CA CYS A 227 -10.30 12.20 7.25
C CYS A 227 -11.19 11.85 8.46
N ASN A 228 -10.67 11.94 9.69
CA ASN A 228 -11.47 11.65 10.87
C ASN A 228 -12.55 12.72 11.14
N LEU A 229 -12.28 14.00 10.89
CA LEU A 229 -13.29 15.05 10.97
C LEU A 229 -14.41 14.83 9.95
N ARG A 230 -14.06 14.52 8.70
CA ARG A 230 -15.02 14.16 7.65
C ARG A 230 -15.88 12.96 8.08
N ASP A 231 -15.24 11.89 8.57
CA ASP A 231 -15.91 10.68 9.03
C ASP A 231 -16.78 10.90 10.29
N CYS A 232 -16.55 12.02 11.00
CA CYS A 232 -17.35 12.50 12.11
C CYS A 232 -18.32 13.62 11.71
N TYR A 233 -18.57 13.80 10.40
CA TYR A 233 -19.57 14.70 9.83
C TYR A 233 -19.30 16.21 10.05
N TYR A 234 -18.03 16.60 10.15
CA TYR A 234 -17.63 17.99 10.05
C TYR A 234 -17.60 18.42 8.58
N THR A 235 -18.02 19.65 8.29
CA THR A 235 -17.85 20.21 6.94
C THR A 235 -16.37 20.50 6.66
N ILE A 236 -16.02 20.66 5.39
CA ILE A 236 -14.65 20.99 5.00
C ILE A 236 -14.21 22.33 5.61
N GLU A 237 -15.11 23.30 5.71
CA GLU A 237 -14.84 24.62 6.30
C GLU A 237 -14.56 24.51 7.80
N GLU A 238 -15.34 23.71 8.52
CA GLU A 238 -15.11 23.43 9.92
C GLU A 238 -13.78 22.70 10.14
N ALA A 239 -13.45 21.72 9.28
CA ALA A 239 -12.19 21.01 9.34
C ALA A 239 -11.00 21.92 9.07
N LYS A 240 -11.07 22.77 8.05
CA LYS A 240 -10.05 23.80 7.77
C LYS A 240 -9.87 24.70 8.99
N PHE A 241 -10.95 25.22 9.54
CA PHE A 241 -10.90 26.10 10.71
C PHE A 241 -10.19 25.45 11.89
N VAL A 242 -10.58 24.24 12.30
CA VAL A 242 -10.02 23.59 13.50
C VAL A 242 -8.61 23.06 13.32
N LEU A 243 -8.24 22.59 12.11
CA LEU A 243 -6.93 22.01 11.83
C LEU A 243 -5.87 23.07 11.49
N LEU A 244 -6.24 24.12 10.77
CA LEU A 244 -5.27 25.12 10.31
C LEU A 244 -5.02 26.22 11.34
N ARG A 245 -5.97 26.51 12.21
CA ARG A 245 -5.84 27.58 13.22
C ARG A 245 -4.53 27.50 14.02
N LYS A 246 -4.22 26.30 14.56
CA LYS A 246 -2.99 26.12 15.35
C LYS A 246 -1.74 26.15 14.51
N LEU A 247 -1.80 25.67 13.28
CA LEU A 247 -0.70 25.74 12.34
C LEU A 247 -0.41 27.16 11.88
N GLN A 248 -1.44 28.00 11.68
CA GLN A 248 -1.29 29.44 11.40
C GLN A 248 -0.48 30.13 12.48
N GLU A 249 -0.81 29.92 13.76
CA GLU A 249 -0.03 30.44 14.88
C GLU A 249 1.44 29.99 14.84
N ILE A 250 1.68 28.70 14.56
CA ILE A 250 3.03 28.13 14.52
C ILE A 250 3.85 28.64 13.35
N TYR A 251 3.24 28.75 12.16
CA TYR A 251 3.95 29.16 10.95
C TYR A 251 4.19 30.65 10.89
N ALA A 252 3.23 31.47 11.34
CA ALA A 252 3.45 32.91 11.49
C ALA A 252 4.62 33.21 12.43
N ALA A 253 4.76 32.46 13.54
CA ALA A 253 5.89 32.59 14.45
C ALA A 253 7.25 32.14 13.86
N GLN A 254 7.27 31.44 12.72
CA GLN A 254 8.46 30.90 12.07
C GLN A 254 8.73 31.48 10.68
N ASP A 255 7.94 32.48 10.26
CA ASP A 255 8.00 33.07 8.91
C ASP A 255 7.90 32.03 7.78
N ARG A 256 6.93 31.08 7.90
CA ARG A 256 6.72 29.93 7.00
C ARG A 256 5.26 29.80 6.55
N GLU A 257 4.66 30.90 6.18
CA GLU A 257 3.25 30.95 5.78
C GLU A 257 2.97 30.17 4.49
N ASP A 258 3.97 30.04 3.61
CA ASP A 258 3.92 29.24 2.39
C ASP A 258 3.61 27.75 2.64
N GLU A 259 3.99 27.22 3.78
CA GLU A 259 3.65 25.84 4.15
C GLU A 259 2.16 25.66 4.50
N LEU A 260 1.45 26.72 4.81
CA LEU A 260 0.04 26.63 5.18
C LEU A 260 -0.83 26.17 4.02
N GLU A 261 -0.57 26.64 2.81
CA GLU A 261 -1.28 26.22 1.59
C GLU A 261 -1.16 24.71 1.35
N LEU A 262 0.02 24.15 1.57
CA LEU A 262 0.21 22.70 1.45
C LEU A 262 -0.60 21.91 2.48
N LYS A 263 -0.83 22.46 3.66
CA LYS A 263 -1.65 21.84 4.70
C LYS A 263 -3.13 21.98 4.41
N GLU A 264 -3.54 23.11 3.84
CA GLU A 264 -4.91 23.32 3.39
C GLU A 264 -5.30 22.35 2.28
N ARG A 265 -4.45 22.17 1.27
CA ARG A 265 -4.64 21.15 0.22
C ARG A 265 -4.78 19.74 0.80
N ALA A 266 -3.99 19.39 1.82
CA ALA A 266 -4.12 18.08 2.47
C ALA A 266 -5.48 17.89 3.16
N VAL A 267 -6.12 18.96 3.66
CA VAL A 267 -7.49 18.90 4.17
C VAL A 267 -8.48 18.72 3.01
N GLU A 268 -8.32 19.47 1.94
CA GLU A 268 -9.16 19.36 0.73
C GLU A 268 -9.10 17.94 0.15
N ASP A 269 -7.89 17.41 -0.03
CA ASP A 269 -7.67 16.04 -0.52
C ASP A 269 -8.38 14.98 0.35
N ALA A 270 -8.38 15.16 1.67
CA ALA A 270 -9.10 14.26 2.57
C ALA A 270 -10.62 14.27 2.32
N TYR A 271 -11.18 15.40 1.91
CA TYR A 271 -12.61 15.55 1.64
C TYR A 271 -13.02 15.14 0.22
N THR A 272 -12.06 14.91 -0.69
CA THR A 272 -12.36 14.26 -1.97
C THR A 272 -12.64 12.77 -1.82
N LEU A 273 -12.20 12.17 -0.71
CA LEU A 273 -12.43 10.76 -0.41
C LEU A 273 -13.80 10.58 0.27
N PRO A 274 -14.53 9.47 0.02
CA PRO A 274 -15.78 9.19 0.72
C PRO A 274 -15.55 9.01 2.22
N PRO A 275 -16.49 9.44 3.09
CA PRO A 275 -16.40 9.19 4.53
C PRO A 275 -16.42 7.68 4.81
N ARG A 276 -15.70 7.27 5.85
CA ARG A 276 -15.70 5.90 6.33
C ARG A 276 -16.86 5.70 7.29
N VAL A 277 -17.64 4.65 7.07
CA VAL A 277 -18.70 4.28 8.02
C VAL A 277 -18.05 3.84 9.33
N GLN A 278 -18.32 4.55 10.42
CA GLN A 278 -17.96 4.08 11.74
C GLN A 278 -18.93 2.97 12.13
N THR A 279 -18.50 1.71 12.05
CA THR A 279 -19.22 0.61 12.67
C THR A 279 -19.27 0.88 14.18
N ARG A 280 -20.48 1.02 14.73
CA ARG A 280 -20.68 1.09 16.17
C ARG A 280 -20.20 -0.22 16.78
N SER A 281 -19.11 -0.18 17.56
CA SER A 281 -18.77 -1.21 18.52
C SER A 281 -19.54 -0.99 19.82
#